data_f672667b61c35b878faa3664574a073b
#
_entry.id   f672667b61c35b878faa3664574a073b
#
_cell.length_a   1.000
_cell.length_b   1.000
_cell.length_c   1.000
_cell.angle_alpha   90.00
_cell.angle_beta   90.00
_cell.angle_gamma   90.00
#
_symmetry.space_group_name_H-M   'P 1'
#
loop_
_entity.id
_entity.type
_entity.pdbx_description
1 polymer ?
#
loop_
_entity_poly.entity_id
_entity_poly.type
_entity_poly.pdbx_seq_one_letter_code
_entity_poly.pdbx_strand_id
1 'polypeptide(L)'
;MPEDPPYMRDVVLGRGARIWQDIAQEPGIAEAIQHTLGHADLDRFSFTPNDRVWVFAYARAAQDNERMLRRLQQAGVREVVYITSSSTIIGDTTDCYEYPRVKRQAEAVALSLPQSRVLVLGLVVGHESELPAGRNAATLISEIARFMLAPQWPAGSERRKVLLRMVERPFGSPGERFAHTLYGRLLLACGRHPCLLRPLDLVLRALGLRWYGYTYLSNLLWSRSMTS
;
A
#
# COMPACT_ATOMS: atom_id res chain seq x y z
N MET A 1 -34.16 22.09 -11.22
CA MET A 1 -32.97 22.33 -10.39
C MET A 1 -32.13 21.07 -10.54
N PRO A 2 -30.83 21.12 -10.84
CA PRO A 2 -30.00 19.94 -10.76
C PRO A 2 -30.04 19.49 -9.29
N GLU A 3 -30.44 18.23 -9.06
CA GLU A 3 -30.32 17.63 -7.74
C GLU A 3 -28.84 17.65 -7.37
N ASP A 4 -28.52 18.17 -6.18
CA ASP A 4 -27.17 18.07 -5.64
C ASP A 4 -26.73 16.62 -5.75
N PRO A 5 -25.48 16.36 -6.21
CA PRO A 5 -25.02 14.99 -6.34
C PRO A 5 -25.17 14.31 -4.97
N PRO A 6 -25.78 13.10 -4.93
CA PRO A 6 -26.06 12.43 -3.67
C PRO A 6 -24.80 12.37 -2.82
N TYR A 7 -24.91 12.85 -1.59
CA TYR A 7 -23.79 12.94 -0.64
C TYR A 7 -23.06 11.58 -0.54
N MET A 8 -21.79 11.58 -0.89
CA MET A 8 -20.96 10.37 -0.85
C MET A 8 -20.58 10.10 0.60
N ARG A 9 -20.85 8.88 1.08
CA ARG A 9 -20.51 8.43 2.42
C ARG A 9 -19.18 7.67 2.38
N ASP A 10 -18.19 8.16 3.13
CA ASP A 10 -16.88 7.53 3.25
C ASP A 10 -16.84 6.51 4.39
N VAL A 11 -16.45 5.30 4.05
CA VAL A 11 -16.34 4.16 4.96
C VAL A 11 -14.92 3.61 4.90
N VAL A 12 -14.31 3.37 6.06
CA VAL A 12 -13.01 2.70 6.15
C VAL A 12 -13.19 1.25 6.57
N LEU A 13 -12.62 0.33 5.80
CA LEU A 13 -12.49 -1.08 6.17
C LEU A 13 -11.05 -1.38 6.56
N GLY A 14 -10.82 -1.75 7.80
CA GLY A 14 -9.51 -2.00 8.38
C GLY A 14 -9.24 -1.17 9.62
N ARG A 15 -10.23 -1.03 10.53
CA ARG A 15 -10.13 -0.29 11.80
C ARG A 15 -8.87 -0.61 12.60
N GLY A 16 -8.40 -1.87 12.59
CA GLY A 16 -7.19 -2.31 13.26
C GLY A 16 -5.89 -2.10 12.47
N ALA A 17 -5.94 -1.56 11.25
CA ALA A 17 -4.73 -1.30 10.48
C ALA A 17 -3.97 -0.11 11.08
N ARG A 18 -2.67 -0.31 11.40
CA ARG A 18 -1.83 0.73 11.99
C ARG A 18 -1.83 2.01 11.15
N ILE A 19 -1.65 1.87 9.84
CA ILE A 19 -1.66 3.01 8.92
C ILE A 19 -2.97 3.81 9.03
N TRP A 20 -4.12 3.14 9.14
CA TRP A 20 -5.38 3.83 9.35
C TRP A 20 -5.44 4.56 10.69
N GLN A 21 -4.95 3.94 11.76
CA GLN A 21 -4.94 4.56 13.09
C GLN A 21 -4.12 5.86 13.11
N ASP A 22 -3.00 5.88 12.38
CA ASP A 22 -2.17 7.07 12.24
C ASP A 22 -2.87 8.15 11.38
N ILE A 23 -3.50 7.78 10.25
CA ILE A 23 -4.26 8.70 9.39
C ILE A 23 -5.45 9.30 10.11
N ALA A 24 -6.14 8.54 10.94
CA ALA A 24 -7.32 8.99 11.68
C ALA A 24 -7.03 10.13 12.68
N GLN A 25 -5.74 10.39 12.98
CA GLN A 25 -5.32 11.53 13.82
C GLN A 25 -5.13 12.82 12.99
N GLU A 26 -5.13 12.74 11.67
CA GLU A 26 -4.95 13.90 10.82
C GLU A 26 -6.21 14.80 10.82
N PRO A 27 -6.03 16.13 10.77
CA PRO A 27 -7.15 17.08 10.80
C PRO A 27 -8.15 16.84 9.65
N GLY A 28 -9.45 16.89 9.98
CA GLY A 28 -10.55 16.74 9.02
C GLY A 28 -10.89 15.29 8.65
N ILE A 29 -10.06 14.30 8.99
CA ILE A 29 -10.34 12.89 8.68
C ILE A 29 -11.49 12.35 9.52
N ALA A 30 -11.52 12.68 10.81
CA ALA A 30 -12.56 12.20 11.71
C ALA A 30 -13.97 12.68 11.30
N GLU A 31 -14.07 13.90 10.75
CA GLU A 31 -15.32 14.48 10.24
C GLU A 31 -15.71 13.90 8.88
N ALA A 32 -14.71 13.56 8.05
CA ALA A 32 -14.95 13.06 6.69
C ALA A 32 -15.36 11.58 6.67
N ILE A 33 -14.88 10.78 7.63
CA ILE A 33 -15.13 9.33 7.67
C ILE A 33 -16.31 9.00 8.58
N GLN A 34 -17.43 8.59 8.00
CA GLN A 34 -18.66 8.31 8.76
C GLN A 34 -18.62 6.96 9.47
N HIS A 35 -17.90 5.98 8.92
CA HIS A 35 -17.84 4.65 9.53
C HIS A 35 -16.45 4.02 9.40
N THR A 36 -16.04 3.32 10.46
CA THR A 36 -14.78 2.57 10.49
C THR A 36 -15.05 1.13 10.92
N LEU A 37 -14.79 0.18 10.03
CA LEU A 37 -15.16 -1.23 10.15
C LEU A 37 -13.92 -2.10 10.31
N GLY A 38 -14.04 -3.16 11.12
CA GLY A 38 -13.13 -4.31 11.11
C GLY A 38 -13.61 -5.41 10.16
N HIS A 39 -12.82 -6.46 9.98
CA HIS A 39 -13.21 -7.62 9.17
C HIS A 39 -14.52 -8.28 9.66
N ALA A 40 -14.72 -8.37 10.97
CA ALA A 40 -15.92 -9.00 11.56
C ALA A 40 -17.20 -8.19 11.35
N ASP A 41 -17.07 -6.90 11.02
CA ASP A 41 -18.21 -6.03 10.79
C ASP A 41 -18.73 -6.10 9.35
N LEU A 42 -17.93 -6.65 8.43
CA LEU A 42 -18.21 -6.65 6.98
C LEU A 42 -19.56 -7.30 6.64
N ASP A 43 -19.92 -8.41 7.30
CA ASP A 43 -21.16 -9.13 7.03
C ASP A 43 -22.41 -8.52 7.70
N ARG A 44 -22.19 -7.66 8.69
CA ARG A 44 -23.27 -7.01 9.46
C ARG A 44 -23.55 -5.59 9.02
N PHE A 45 -22.61 -4.96 8.31
CA PHE A 45 -22.75 -3.58 7.88
C PHE A 45 -23.57 -3.49 6.58
N SER A 46 -24.53 -2.57 6.58
CA SER A 46 -25.38 -2.30 5.40
C SER A 46 -24.73 -1.23 4.53
N PHE A 47 -24.05 -1.68 3.49
CA PHE A 47 -23.52 -0.78 2.46
C PHE A 47 -24.62 -0.22 1.58
N THR A 48 -24.39 0.95 1.02
CA THR A 48 -25.29 1.64 0.10
C THR A 48 -24.59 1.99 -1.22
N PRO A 49 -25.35 2.26 -2.30
CA PRO A 49 -24.79 2.74 -3.57
C PRO A 49 -24.08 4.10 -3.50
N ASN A 50 -24.18 4.81 -2.37
CA ASN A 50 -23.50 6.09 -2.16
C ASN A 50 -22.19 5.93 -1.38
N ASP A 51 -21.80 4.71 -1.01
CA ASP A 51 -20.59 4.48 -0.23
C ASP A 51 -19.34 4.46 -1.10
N ARG A 52 -18.31 5.16 -0.65
CA ARG A 52 -16.93 4.96 -1.03
C ARG A 52 -16.21 4.23 0.09
N VAL A 53 -15.63 3.07 -0.20
CA VAL A 53 -14.99 2.21 0.80
C VAL A 53 -13.48 2.23 0.62
N TRP A 54 -12.77 2.79 1.61
CA TRP A 54 -11.31 2.78 1.71
C TRP A 54 -10.84 1.49 2.39
N VAL A 55 -10.18 0.61 1.65
CA VAL A 55 -9.80 -0.72 2.13
C VAL A 55 -8.34 -0.73 2.58
N PHE A 56 -8.11 -0.50 3.87
CA PHE A 56 -6.83 -0.69 4.57
C PHE A 56 -6.65 -2.12 5.09
N ALA A 57 -7.74 -2.87 5.13
CA ALA A 57 -7.72 -4.26 5.58
C ALA A 57 -6.80 -5.12 4.71
N TYR A 58 -6.08 -6.02 5.37
CA TYR A 58 -5.21 -6.99 4.72
C TYR A 58 -5.38 -8.35 5.40
N ALA A 59 -5.66 -9.37 4.63
CA ALA A 59 -5.62 -10.76 5.05
C ALA A 59 -4.38 -11.45 4.49
N ARG A 60 -3.75 -12.33 5.29
CA ARG A 60 -2.56 -13.09 4.83
C ARG A 60 -2.89 -14.05 3.70
N ALA A 61 -4.08 -14.65 3.72
CA ALA A 61 -4.55 -15.48 2.62
C ALA A 61 -5.08 -14.62 1.47
N ALA A 62 -4.62 -14.87 0.25
CA ALA A 62 -5.04 -14.14 -0.94
C ALA A 62 -6.56 -14.26 -1.19
N GLN A 63 -7.11 -15.45 -0.96
CA GLN A 63 -8.54 -15.76 -1.12
C GLN A 63 -9.44 -14.90 -0.20
N ASP A 64 -8.97 -14.57 1.00
CA ASP A 64 -9.74 -13.74 1.93
C ASP A 64 -9.79 -12.28 1.47
N ASN A 65 -8.69 -11.77 0.89
CA ASN A 65 -8.69 -10.44 0.26
C ASN A 65 -9.63 -10.40 -0.96
N GLU A 66 -9.61 -11.45 -1.79
CA GLU A 66 -10.53 -11.56 -2.93
C GLU A 66 -11.99 -11.62 -2.47
N ARG A 67 -12.31 -12.46 -1.50
CA ARG A 67 -13.67 -12.58 -0.94
C ARG A 67 -14.17 -11.23 -0.41
N MET A 68 -13.33 -10.52 0.32
CA MET A 68 -13.64 -9.19 0.84
C MET A 68 -13.96 -8.19 -0.29
N LEU A 69 -13.12 -8.11 -1.31
CA LEU A 69 -13.32 -7.19 -2.44
C LEU A 69 -14.58 -7.54 -3.25
N ARG A 70 -14.82 -8.83 -3.52
CA ARG A 70 -16.05 -9.28 -4.21
C ARG A 70 -17.30 -9.03 -3.37
N ARG A 71 -17.22 -9.15 -2.05
CA ARG A 71 -18.33 -8.82 -1.15
C ARG A 71 -18.71 -7.34 -1.24
N LEU A 72 -17.75 -6.43 -1.28
CA LEU A 72 -18.00 -4.99 -1.49
C LEU A 72 -18.64 -4.73 -2.86
N GLN A 73 -18.17 -5.40 -3.90
CA GLN A 73 -18.81 -5.32 -5.23
C GLN A 73 -20.26 -5.76 -5.19
N GLN A 74 -20.55 -6.93 -4.60
CA GLN A 74 -21.91 -7.47 -4.48
C GLN A 74 -22.84 -6.58 -3.66
N ALA A 75 -22.29 -5.85 -2.69
CA ALA A 75 -23.03 -4.86 -1.91
C ALA A 75 -23.41 -3.60 -2.71
N GLY A 76 -22.91 -3.46 -3.94
CA GLY A 76 -23.26 -2.37 -4.85
C GLY A 76 -22.72 -1.01 -4.41
N VAL A 77 -21.62 -0.95 -3.67
CA VAL A 77 -20.98 0.31 -3.27
C VAL A 77 -20.54 1.10 -4.50
N ARG A 78 -20.55 2.43 -4.40
CA ARG A 78 -20.21 3.33 -5.50
C ARG A 78 -18.75 3.20 -5.92
N GLU A 79 -17.83 3.14 -4.95
CA GLU A 79 -16.40 3.10 -5.19
C GLU A 79 -15.69 2.27 -4.12
N VAL A 80 -14.75 1.41 -4.54
CA VAL A 80 -13.84 0.70 -3.65
C VAL A 80 -12.43 1.21 -3.93
N VAL A 81 -11.76 1.78 -2.92
CA VAL A 81 -10.36 2.19 -3.00
C VAL A 81 -9.50 1.20 -2.23
N TYR A 82 -8.85 0.30 -2.96
CA TYR A 82 -7.95 -0.68 -2.36
C TYR A 82 -6.56 -0.05 -2.10
N ILE A 83 -6.14 -0.06 -0.85
CA ILE A 83 -4.83 0.45 -0.45
C ILE A 83 -3.80 -0.67 -0.58
N THR A 84 -2.84 -0.48 -1.47
CA THR A 84 -1.75 -1.43 -1.70
C THR A 84 -0.40 -0.81 -1.35
N SER A 85 0.68 -1.56 -1.54
CA SER A 85 2.04 -1.18 -1.19
C SER A 85 2.94 -1.08 -2.43
N SER A 86 3.86 -0.15 -2.43
CA SER A 86 4.94 -0.05 -3.42
C SER A 86 5.73 -1.36 -3.56
N SER A 87 5.71 -2.22 -2.54
CA SER A 87 6.36 -3.53 -2.59
C SER A 87 5.78 -4.49 -3.63
N THR A 88 4.57 -4.23 -4.16
CA THR A 88 3.99 -5.04 -5.25
C THR A 88 4.82 -5.03 -6.53
N ILE A 89 5.66 -4.00 -6.74
CA ILE A 89 6.58 -3.91 -7.89
C ILE A 89 7.58 -5.06 -7.94
N ILE A 90 7.95 -5.65 -6.81
CA ILE A 90 8.91 -6.76 -6.78
C ILE A 90 8.37 -8.06 -7.39
N GLY A 91 7.05 -8.19 -7.53
CA GLY A 91 6.43 -9.35 -8.16
C GLY A 91 6.84 -9.56 -9.63
N ASP A 92 7.38 -8.54 -10.30
CA ASP A 92 7.99 -8.67 -11.63
C ASP A 92 9.39 -9.30 -11.57
N THR A 93 9.99 -9.35 -10.38
CA THR A 93 11.33 -9.89 -10.17
C THR A 93 11.30 -11.23 -9.43
N THR A 94 10.43 -11.37 -8.41
CA THR A 94 10.38 -12.57 -7.57
C THR A 94 9.07 -12.71 -6.81
N ASP A 95 8.64 -13.96 -6.60
CA ASP A 95 7.49 -14.34 -5.76
C ASP A 95 7.90 -14.85 -4.36
N CYS A 96 9.18 -14.72 -3.99
CA CYS A 96 9.71 -15.25 -2.73
C CYS A 96 9.09 -14.64 -1.48
N TYR A 97 8.61 -13.41 -1.58
CA TYR A 97 8.05 -12.67 -0.46
C TYR A 97 6.53 -12.78 -0.44
N GLU A 98 5.99 -13.39 0.60
CA GLU A 98 4.54 -13.61 0.73
C GLU A 98 3.74 -12.31 0.71
N TYR A 99 4.13 -11.31 1.50
CA TYR A 99 3.39 -10.05 1.62
C TYR A 99 3.22 -9.32 0.27
N PRO A 100 4.28 -9.02 -0.50
CA PRO A 100 4.14 -8.39 -1.82
C PRO A 100 3.31 -9.24 -2.79
N ARG A 101 3.50 -10.56 -2.79
CA ARG A 101 2.76 -11.48 -3.65
C ARG A 101 1.26 -11.43 -3.36
N VAL A 102 0.85 -11.53 -2.08
CA VAL A 102 -0.57 -11.47 -1.69
C VAL A 102 -1.16 -10.09 -1.98
N LYS A 103 -0.42 -9.01 -1.72
CA LYS A 103 -0.86 -7.65 -2.07
C LYS A 103 -1.04 -7.47 -3.57
N ARG A 104 -0.15 -8.00 -4.40
CA ARG A 104 -0.25 -7.96 -5.86
C ARG A 104 -1.47 -8.74 -6.37
N GLN A 105 -1.74 -9.91 -5.82
CA GLN A 105 -2.94 -10.68 -6.16
C GLN A 105 -4.23 -9.91 -5.83
N ALA A 106 -4.30 -9.30 -4.65
CA ALA A 106 -5.45 -8.48 -4.26
C ALA A 106 -5.58 -7.21 -5.12
N GLU A 107 -4.47 -6.57 -5.51
CA GLU A 107 -4.44 -5.44 -6.45
C GLU A 107 -5.02 -5.85 -7.81
N ALA A 108 -4.63 -7.02 -8.34
CA ALA A 108 -5.15 -7.55 -9.60
C ALA A 108 -6.66 -7.81 -9.53
N VAL A 109 -7.15 -8.37 -8.42
CA VAL A 109 -8.59 -8.55 -8.18
C VAL A 109 -9.29 -7.19 -8.13
N ALA A 110 -8.79 -6.22 -7.36
CA ALA A 110 -9.36 -4.89 -7.29
C ALA A 110 -9.47 -4.25 -8.68
N LEU A 111 -8.42 -4.32 -9.50
CA LEU A 111 -8.41 -3.77 -10.85
C LEU A 111 -9.34 -4.51 -11.83
N SER A 112 -9.70 -5.76 -11.55
CA SER A 112 -10.69 -6.51 -12.34
C SER A 112 -12.15 -6.08 -12.06
N LEU A 113 -12.40 -5.43 -10.92
CA LEU A 113 -13.74 -5.00 -10.51
C LEU A 113 -14.03 -3.57 -11.03
N PRO A 114 -15.15 -3.31 -11.74
CA PRO A 114 -15.38 -2.07 -12.47
C PRO A 114 -15.40 -0.81 -11.58
N GLN A 115 -15.94 -0.89 -10.35
CA GLN A 115 -16.05 0.22 -9.42
C GLN A 115 -14.83 0.37 -8.50
N SER A 116 -13.79 -0.43 -8.71
CA SER A 116 -12.62 -0.43 -7.83
C SER A 116 -11.47 0.37 -8.41
N ARG A 117 -10.75 1.04 -7.53
CA ARG A 117 -9.52 1.77 -7.78
C ARG A 117 -8.43 1.31 -6.82
N VAL A 118 -7.19 1.55 -7.18
CA VAL A 118 -6.03 1.12 -6.40
C VAL A 118 -5.17 2.34 -6.06
N LEU A 119 -4.88 2.51 -4.78
CA LEU A 119 -3.94 3.52 -4.29
C LEU A 119 -2.67 2.82 -3.80
N VAL A 120 -1.55 3.06 -4.48
CA VAL A 120 -0.25 2.49 -4.15
C VAL A 120 0.48 3.44 -3.21
N LEU A 121 0.84 2.96 -2.02
CA LEU A 121 1.59 3.72 -1.03
C LEU A 121 3.03 3.19 -0.93
N GLY A 122 3.97 4.11 -0.69
CA GLY A 122 5.35 3.80 -0.31
C GLY A 122 5.47 3.32 1.13
N LEU A 123 6.65 3.47 1.69
CA LEU A 123 6.89 3.34 3.12
C LEU A 123 6.17 4.50 3.82
N VAL A 124 5.12 4.18 4.57
CA VAL A 124 4.28 5.19 5.23
C VAL A 124 4.96 5.65 6.52
N VAL A 125 5.17 6.96 6.64
CA VAL A 125 5.80 7.62 7.79
C VAL A 125 5.07 8.91 8.14
N GLY A 126 5.13 9.33 9.40
CA GLY A 126 4.64 10.63 9.84
C GLY A 126 5.53 11.76 9.35
N HIS A 127 6.84 11.57 9.41
CA HIS A 127 7.83 12.54 8.99
C HIS A 127 9.00 11.87 8.25
N GLU A 128 9.64 12.58 7.30
CA GLU A 128 10.77 12.05 6.52
C GLU A 128 11.98 11.64 7.38
N SER A 129 12.14 12.23 8.56
CA SER A 129 13.21 11.86 9.49
C SER A 129 13.13 10.43 10.02
N GLU A 130 11.95 9.80 9.93
CA GLU A 130 11.73 8.41 10.33
C GLU A 130 12.23 7.38 9.29
N LEU A 131 12.51 7.84 8.07
CA LEU A 131 13.00 6.98 7.01
C LEU A 131 14.42 6.48 7.29
N PRO A 132 14.74 5.23 6.92
CA PRO A 132 16.11 4.73 7.01
C PRO A 132 17.03 5.47 6.04
N ALA A 133 18.35 5.37 6.26
CA ALA A 133 19.36 5.91 5.36
C ALA A 133 19.23 5.31 3.94
N GLY A 134 19.57 6.11 2.94
CA GLY A 134 19.47 5.74 1.53
C GLY A 134 18.20 6.25 0.84
N ARG A 135 17.92 5.72 -0.34
CA ARG A 135 16.74 6.08 -1.15
C ARG A 135 15.52 5.27 -0.74
N ASN A 136 14.43 5.97 -0.45
CA ASN A 136 13.18 5.38 0.02
C ASN A 136 12.01 5.84 -0.83
N ALA A 137 11.20 4.90 -1.30
CA ALA A 137 9.88 5.17 -1.86
C ALA A 137 8.92 5.41 -0.70
N ALA A 138 8.64 6.66 -0.36
CA ALA A 138 7.91 7.05 0.84
C ALA A 138 6.58 7.74 0.52
N THR A 139 5.63 7.63 1.45
CA THR A 139 4.36 8.37 1.47
C THR A 139 4.16 8.94 2.87
N LEU A 140 3.88 10.23 2.99
CA LEU A 140 3.56 10.83 4.27
C LEU A 140 2.10 10.55 4.66
N ILE A 141 1.85 10.37 5.96
CA ILE A 141 0.49 10.21 6.50
C ILE A 141 -0.39 11.38 6.09
N SER A 142 0.11 12.62 6.18
CA SER A 142 -0.60 13.83 5.77
C SER A 142 -0.93 13.87 4.26
N GLU A 143 -0.12 13.26 3.40
CA GLU A 143 -0.41 13.13 1.96
C GLU A 143 -1.58 12.18 1.71
N ILE A 144 -1.64 11.07 2.46
CA ILE A 144 -2.75 10.12 2.37
C ILE A 144 -4.04 10.79 2.86
N ALA A 145 -3.99 11.45 4.01
CA ALA A 145 -5.15 12.17 4.56
C ALA A 145 -5.68 13.22 3.57
N ARG A 146 -4.80 14.04 3.01
CA ARG A 146 -5.18 15.04 1.99
C ARG A 146 -5.81 14.39 0.77
N PHE A 147 -5.26 13.26 0.30
CA PHE A 147 -5.84 12.53 -0.82
C PHE A 147 -7.21 11.94 -0.48
N MET A 148 -7.42 11.45 0.73
CA MET A 148 -8.73 10.94 1.15
C MET A 148 -9.79 12.03 1.22
N LEU A 149 -9.43 13.23 1.71
CA LEU A 149 -10.34 14.38 1.78
C LEU A 149 -10.71 14.93 0.39
N ALA A 150 -9.78 14.92 -0.56
CA ALA A 150 -9.98 15.42 -1.92
C ALA A 150 -9.32 14.49 -2.95
N PRO A 151 -9.91 13.34 -3.27
CA PRO A 151 -9.30 12.36 -4.17
C PRO A 151 -9.19 12.88 -5.60
N GLN A 152 -7.94 12.97 -6.08
CA GLN A 152 -7.62 13.33 -7.46
C GLN A 152 -7.07 12.11 -8.19
N TRP A 153 -7.92 11.46 -8.94
CA TRP A 153 -7.54 10.31 -9.75
C TRP A 153 -6.95 10.73 -11.10
N PRO A 154 -6.08 9.90 -11.71
CA PRO A 154 -5.63 10.13 -13.07
C PRO A 154 -6.82 10.27 -14.05
N ALA A 155 -6.62 11.04 -15.10
CA ALA A 155 -7.65 11.21 -16.14
C ALA A 155 -7.89 9.92 -16.93
N GLY A 156 -9.10 9.75 -17.44
CA GLY A 156 -9.47 8.61 -18.29
C GLY A 156 -9.77 7.32 -17.52
N SER A 157 -9.43 6.18 -18.11
CA SER A 157 -9.73 4.84 -17.59
C SER A 157 -8.71 4.33 -16.56
N GLU A 158 -7.70 5.10 -16.24
CA GLU A 158 -6.67 4.70 -15.28
C GLU A 158 -7.24 4.62 -13.87
N ARG A 159 -7.25 3.42 -13.31
CA ARG A 159 -7.80 3.15 -11.97
C ARG A 159 -6.73 2.92 -10.91
N ARG A 160 -5.46 3.19 -11.25
CA ARG A 160 -4.32 3.01 -10.37
C ARG A 160 -3.63 4.37 -10.14
N LYS A 161 -3.54 4.78 -8.88
CA LYS A 161 -2.80 5.98 -8.47
C LYS A 161 -1.61 5.58 -7.62
N VAL A 162 -0.46 6.11 -7.96
CA VAL A 162 0.77 5.97 -7.15
C VAL A 162 0.92 7.23 -6.32
N LEU A 163 0.85 7.09 -5.01
CA LEU A 163 1.04 8.17 -4.05
C LEU A 163 2.32 7.90 -3.25
N LEU A 164 3.45 8.09 -3.91
CA LEU A 164 4.76 8.00 -3.27
C LEU A 164 5.75 8.94 -3.95
N ARG A 165 6.79 9.29 -3.21
CA ARG A 165 7.94 10.03 -3.71
C ARG A 165 9.25 9.38 -3.30
N MET A 166 10.31 9.61 -4.08
CA MET A 166 11.64 9.16 -3.69
C MET A 166 12.28 10.18 -2.76
N VAL A 167 12.56 9.75 -1.54
CA VAL A 167 13.24 10.55 -0.51
C VAL A 167 14.61 9.96 -0.26
N GLU A 168 15.66 10.78 -0.30
CA GLU A 168 17.02 10.36 -0.02
C GLU A 168 17.45 10.83 1.38
N ARG A 169 17.85 9.88 2.21
CA ARG A 169 18.38 10.14 3.55
C ARG A 169 19.89 9.91 3.56
N PRO A 170 20.67 10.81 4.14
CA PRO A 170 22.13 10.66 4.21
C PRO A 170 22.51 9.42 5.02
N PHE A 171 23.62 8.80 4.65
CA PHE A 171 24.25 7.73 5.42
C PHE A 171 25.08 8.33 6.57
N GLY A 172 25.07 7.68 7.71
CA GLY A 172 25.86 8.10 8.87
C GLY A 172 27.39 7.93 8.68
N SER A 173 27.80 7.03 7.78
CA SER A 173 29.20 6.78 7.48
C SER A 173 29.42 6.26 6.06
N PRO A 174 30.66 6.41 5.50
CA PRO A 174 31.03 5.78 4.22
C PRO A 174 30.91 4.25 4.25
N GLY A 175 31.19 3.61 5.39
CA GLY A 175 31.06 2.16 5.58
C GLY A 175 29.59 1.69 5.47
N GLU A 176 28.66 2.43 6.06
CA GLU A 176 27.24 2.18 5.94
C GLU A 176 26.77 2.29 4.48
N ARG A 177 27.20 3.33 3.77
CA ARG A 177 26.92 3.52 2.34
C ARG A 177 27.46 2.37 1.50
N PHE A 178 28.68 1.90 1.78
CA PHE A 178 29.27 0.77 1.08
C PHE A 178 28.47 -0.52 1.34
N ALA A 179 28.19 -0.83 2.60
CA ALA A 179 27.42 -2.02 2.99
C ALA A 179 26.01 -2.01 2.34
N HIS A 180 25.34 -0.86 2.36
CA HIS A 180 24.04 -0.65 1.72
C HIS A 180 24.11 -0.90 0.20
N THR A 181 25.14 -0.37 -0.48
CA THR A 181 25.34 -0.56 -1.92
C THR A 181 25.63 -2.01 -2.28
N LEU A 182 26.50 -2.67 -1.53
CA LEU A 182 26.85 -4.08 -1.71
C LEU A 182 25.63 -4.98 -1.51
N TYR A 183 24.88 -4.74 -0.44
CA TYR A 183 23.65 -5.46 -0.15
C TYR A 183 22.60 -5.29 -1.27
N GLY A 184 22.42 -4.08 -1.79
CA GLY A 184 21.53 -3.82 -2.92
C GLY A 184 21.92 -4.58 -4.20
N ARG A 185 23.21 -4.63 -4.51
CA ARG A 185 23.72 -5.43 -5.64
C ARG A 185 23.47 -6.92 -5.44
N LEU A 186 23.69 -7.41 -4.23
CA LEU A 186 23.45 -8.81 -3.86
C LEU A 186 21.95 -9.18 -4.01
N LEU A 187 21.07 -8.34 -3.47
CA LEU A 187 19.62 -8.54 -3.60
C LEU A 187 19.15 -8.56 -5.07
N LEU A 188 19.66 -7.67 -5.89
CA LEU A 188 19.31 -7.63 -7.32
C LEU A 188 19.86 -8.84 -8.07
N ALA A 189 21.08 -9.29 -7.75
CA ALA A 189 21.67 -10.49 -8.34
C ALA A 189 20.91 -11.76 -7.92
N CYS A 190 20.53 -11.86 -6.64
CA CYS A 190 19.78 -12.98 -6.11
C CYS A 190 18.27 -12.92 -6.42
N GLY A 191 17.75 -11.75 -6.79
CA GLY A 191 16.30 -11.51 -6.95
C GLY A 191 15.62 -12.45 -7.95
N ARG A 192 16.35 -12.90 -8.96
CA ARG A 192 15.88 -13.87 -9.96
C ARG A 192 16.01 -15.33 -9.54
N HIS A 193 16.66 -15.59 -8.39
CA HIS A 193 16.94 -16.93 -7.90
C HIS A 193 16.32 -17.15 -6.52
N PRO A 194 15.10 -17.68 -6.43
CA PRO A 194 14.39 -17.92 -5.18
C PRO A 194 15.18 -18.75 -4.15
N CYS A 195 16.00 -19.70 -4.63
CA CYS A 195 16.85 -20.53 -3.78
C CYS A 195 17.93 -19.74 -3.01
N LEU A 196 18.33 -18.57 -3.52
CA LEU A 196 19.31 -17.70 -2.86
C LEU A 196 18.64 -16.65 -1.98
N LEU A 197 17.48 -16.14 -2.40
CA LEU A 197 16.74 -15.14 -1.62
C LEU A 197 16.17 -15.69 -0.31
N ARG A 198 15.67 -16.94 -0.32
CA ARG A 198 15.09 -17.55 0.89
C ARG A 198 16.07 -17.69 2.05
N PRO A 199 17.28 -18.24 1.88
CA PRO A 199 18.28 -18.28 2.94
C PRO A 199 18.67 -16.88 3.43
N LEU A 200 18.85 -15.92 2.50
CA LEU A 200 19.17 -14.54 2.84
C LEU A 200 18.06 -13.92 3.70
N ASP A 201 16.78 -14.09 3.31
CA ASP A 201 15.64 -13.57 4.09
C ASP A 201 15.58 -14.24 5.48
N LEU A 202 15.87 -15.53 5.59
CA LEU A 202 15.94 -16.21 6.89
C LEU A 202 17.03 -15.60 7.79
N VAL A 203 18.22 -15.35 7.26
CA VAL A 203 19.30 -14.69 8.00
C VAL A 203 18.88 -13.29 8.45
N LEU A 204 18.30 -12.51 7.57
CA LEU A 204 17.81 -11.15 7.89
C LEU A 204 16.73 -11.18 8.97
N ARG A 205 15.80 -12.13 8.90
CA ARG A 205 14.77 -12.34 9.94
C ARG A 205 15.39 -12.73 11.28
N ALA A 206 16.39 -13.58 11.29
CA ALA A 206 17.12 -13.96 12.51
C ALA A 206 17.85 -12.78 13.15
N LEU A 207 18.31 -11.83 12.33
CA LEU A 207 18.92 -10.56 12.76
C LEU A 207 17.88 -9.47 13.11
N GLY A 208 16.58 -9.78 13.11
CA GLY A 208 15.52 -8.82 13.39
C GLY A 208 15.14 -7.89 12.23
N LEU A 209 15.71 -8.05 11.05
CA LEU A 209 15.50 -7.23 9.84
C LEU A 209 14.40 -7.80 8.93
N ARG A 210 13.28 -8.18 9.49
CA ARG A 210 12.22 -9.00 8.84
C ARG A 210 11.68 -8.46 7.52
N TRP A 211 11.61 -7.15 7.35
CA TRP A 211 11.05 -6.50 6.16
C TRP A 211 12.09 -5.79 5.32
N TYR A 212 13.34 -5.89 5.72
CA TYR A 212 14.43 -5.20 5.05
C TYR A 212 14.61 -5.67 3.60
N GLY A 213 14.49 -6.98 3.35
CA GLY A 213 14.68 -7.56 2.02
C GLY A 213 13.73 -7.01 0.97
N TYR A 214 12.42 -7.15 1.16
CA TYR A 214 11.46 -6.70 0.14
C TYR A 214 11.29 -5.19 0.10
N THR A 215 11.36 -4.48 1.22
CA THR A 215 11.29 -3.02 1.25
C THR A 215 12.48 -2.42 0.51
N TYR A 216 13.67 -2.96 0.75
CA TYR A 216 14.88 -2.50 0.11
C TYR A 216 14.86 -2.77 -1.42
N LEU A 217 14.47 -3.97 -1.83
CA LEU A 217 14.32 -4.33 -3.24
C LEU A 217 13.28 -3.45 -3.93
N SER A 218 12.17 -3.18 -3.28
CA SER A 218 11.13 -2.27 -3.75
C SER A 218 11.69 -0.85 -3.99
N ASN A 219 12.42 -0.29 -3.02
CA ASN A 219 13.04 1.03 -3.15
C ASN A 219 14.03 1.11 -4.32
N LEU A 220 14.81 0.05 -4.54
CA LEU A 220 15.73 -0.03 -5.68
C LEU A 220 14.99 -0.05 -7.02
N LEU A 221 13.91 -0.83 -7.13
CA LEU A 221 13.12 -0.93 -8.35
C LEU A 221 12.39 0.39 -8.65
N TRP A 222 11.77 1.01 -7.65
CA TRP A 222 11.14 2.33 -7.81
C TRP A 222 12.15 3.41 -8.19
N SER A 223 13.33 3.40 -7.60
CA SER A 223 14.40 4.34 -7.96
C SER A 223 14.81 4.24 -9.44
N ARG A 224 14.77 3.05 -10.01
CA ARG A 224 15.07 2.84 -11.44
C ARG A 224 13.92 3.27 -12.35
N SER A 225 12.68 2.93 -11.98
CA SER A 225 11.51 3.25 -12.80
C SER A 225 11.22 4.75 -12.91
N MET A 226 11.66 5.55 -11.92
CA MET A 226 11.48 7.00 -11.94
C MET A 226 12.64 7.76 -12.61
N THR A 227 13.72 7.07 -12.96
CA THR A 227 14.88 7.66 -13.67
C THR A 227 14.93 7.30 -15.15
N SER A 228 14.06 6.42 -15.60
CA SER A 228 13.85 6.05 -17.00
C SER A 228 12.68 6.84 -17.61
#